data_aacd3cf417630e32bc08bc70a1b700d1
#
_entry.id   aacd3cf417630e32bc08bc70a1b700d1
#
_cell.length_a   1.000
_cell.length_b   1.000
_cell.length_c   1.000
_cell.angle_alpha   90.00
_cell.angle_beta   90.00
_cell.angle_gamma   90.00
#
_symmetry.space_group_name_H-M   'P 1'
#
loop_
_entity.id
_entity.type
_entity.pdbx_description
1 polymer ?
#
loop_
_entity_poly.entity_id
_entity_poly.type
_entity_poly.pdbx_seq_one_letter_code
_entity_poly.pdbx_strand_id
1 'polypeptide(L)' 'MEKRSTHYGDVQKWIEKVIDSCETYEQTRSARRLICNFENQMVRNKVDSGILYTIGHYLRDVISYKVKAIQGKYL' A
#
# COMPACT_ATOMS: atom_id res chain seq x y z
N MET A 1 -20.73 -4.06 -14.81
CA MET A 1 -20.26 -3.92 -14.56
C MET A 1 -19.49 -4.12 -14.21
N GLU A 2 -19.04 -4.09 -13.97
CA GLU A 2 -18.40 -4.05 -13.60
C GLU A 2 -17.61 -3.99 -13.18
N LYS A 3 -17.18 -3.91 -13.27
CA LYS A 3 -16.48 -3.54 -12.93
C LYS A 3 -15.67 -3.45 -12.05
N ARG A 4 -15.42 -3.61 -11.50
CA ARG A 4 -14.83 -3.48 -10.41
C ARG A 4 -13.52 -3.92 -10.33
N SER A 5 -13.21 -4.79 -10.88
CA SER A 5 -11.91 -5.34 -10.94
C SER A 5 -10.90 -4.38 -11.36
N THR A 6 -11.31 -3.35 -11.97
CA THR A 6 -10.40 -2.38 -12.44
C THR A 6 -10.03 -1.44 -11.37
N HIS A 7 -10.26 -1.82 -10.16
CA HIS A 7 -10.14 -0.86 -9.13
C HIS A 7 -8.86 -0.97 -8.35
N TYR A 8 -7.77 -1.41 -9.01
CA TYR A 8 -6.46 -1.39 -8.38
C TYR A 8 -6.09 0.02 -7.98
N GLY A 9 -6.46 1.01 -8.79
CA GLY A 9 -6.22 2.40 -8.44
C GLY A 9 -6.97 2.84 -7.19
N ASP A 10 -8.21 2.36 -7.06
CA ASP A 10 -9.01 2.70 -5.89
C ASP A 10 -8.47 2.04 -4.63
N VAL A 11 -8.07 0.78 -4.72
CA VAL A 11 -7.48 0.08 -3.60
C VAL A 11 -6.16 0.74 -3.22
N GLN A 12 -5.36 1.10 -4.21
CA GLN A 12 -4.12 1.79 -3.96
C GLN A 12 -4.35 3.09 -3.20
N LYS A 13 -5.32 3.89 -3.61
CA LYS A 13 -5.64 5.14 -2.93
C LYS A 13 -6.11 4.90 -1.52
N TRP A 14 -6.90 3.85 -1.31
CA TRP A 14 -7.37 3.50 0.02
C TRP A 14 -6.20 3.14 0.93
N ILE A 15 -5.26 2.34 0.41
CA ILE A 15 -4.08 1.97 1.19
C ILE A 15 -3.25 3.21 1.50
N GLU A 16 -3.11 4.12 0.55
CA GLU A 16 -2.39 5.37 0.80
C GLU A 16 -3.02 6.16 1.93
N LYS A 17 -4.35 6.21 1.97
CA LYS A 17 -5.03 6.89 3.06
C LYS A 17 -4.79 6.21 4.40
N VAL A 18 -4.78 4.88 4.40
CA VAL A 18 -4.48 4.14 5.62
C VAL A 18 -3.07 4.47 6.10
N ILE A 19 -2.10 4.48 5.18
CA ILE A 19 -0.73 4.82 5.52
C ILE A 19 -0.65 6.24 6.07
N ASP A 20 -1.34 7.16 5.41
CA ASP A 20 -1.31 8.57 5.82
C ASP A 20 -1.88 8.77 7.21
N SER A 21 -2.85 7.95 7.59
CA SER A 21 -3.48 8.06 8.90
C SER A 21 -2.67 7.42 10.03
N CYS A 22 -1.59 6.72 9.70
CA CYS A 22 -0.78 6.06 10.72
C CYS A 22 -0.06 7.10 11.57
N GLU A 23 -0.07 6.88 12.88
CA GLU A 23 0.63 7.76 13.81
C GLU A 23 1.66 7.01 14.63
N THR A 24 1.61 5.68 14.61
CA THR A 24 2.56 4.87 15.36
C THR A 24 3.23 3.87 14.44
N TYR A 25 4.37 3.37 14.88
CA TYR A 25 5.09 2.37 14.11
C TYR A 25 4.26 1.10 13.93
N GLU A 26 3.52 0.72 14.96
CA GLU A 26 2.69 -0.48 14.88
C GLU A 26 1.60 -0.35 13.82
N GLN A 27 1.05 0.84 13.68
CA GLN A 27 0.05 1.07 12.64
C GLN A 27 0.67 0.92 11.26
N THR A 28 1.91 1.35 11.08
CA THR A 28 2.56 1.17 9.78
C THR A 28 2.82 -0.29 9.49
N ARG A 29 3.06 -1.11 10.51
CA ARG A 29 3.22 -2.55 10.30
C ARG A 29 1.93 -3.17 9.77
N SER A 30 0.78 -2.74 10.31
CA SER A 30 -0.51 -3.20 9.81
C SER A 30 -0.72 -2.75 8.36
N ALA A 31 -0.33 -1.52 8.04
CA ALA A 31 -0.45 -1.02 6.68
C ALA A 31 0.43 -1.82 5.72
N ARG A 32 1.62 -2.23 6.14
CA ARG A 32 2.46 -3.08 5.31
C ARG A 32 1.79 -4.41 4.99
N ARG A 33 1.06 -4.94 5.94
CA ARG A 33 0.33 -6.17 5.73
C ARG A 33 -0.74 -5.99 4.66
N LEU A 34 -1.38 -4.83 4.65
CA LEU A 34 -2.35 -4.52 3.61
C LEU A 34 -1.69 -4.49 2.24
N ILE A 35 -0.49 -3.92 2.15
CA ILE A 35 0.24 -3.88 0.89
C ILE A 35 0.53 -5.30 0.42
N CYS A 36 1.01 -6.17 1.30
CA CYS A 36 1.29 -7.54 0.93
C CYS A 36 0.04 -8.26 0.46
N ASN A 37 -1.08 -8.07 1.16
CA ASN A 37 -2.33 -8.70 0.77
C ASN A 37 -2.78 -8.22 -0.60
N PHE A 38 -2.62 -6.93 -0.85
CA PHE A 38 -2.98 -6.35 -2.13
C PHE A 38 -2.12 -6.95 -3.26
N GLU A 39 -0.81 -7.05 -3.02
CA GLU A 39 0.09 -7.66 -3.99
C GLU A 39 -0.29 -9.10 -4.28
N ASN A 40 -0.63 -9.85 -3.23
CA ASN A 40 -1.03 -11.24 -3.40
C ASN A 40 -2.31 -11.34 -4.22
N GLN A 41 -3.25 -10.45 -4.00
CA GLN A 41 -4.47 -10.43 -4.79
C GLN A 41 -4.19 -10.13 -6.25
N MET A 42 -3.30 -9.20 -6.51
CA MET A 42 -2.93 -8.89 -7.88
C MET A 42 -2.28 -10.08 -8.57
N VAL A 43 -1.43 -10.80 -7.85
CA VAL A 43 -0.82 -12.00 -8.39
C VAL A 43 -1.88 -13.04 -8.73
N ARG A 44 -2.83 -13.26 -7.83
CA ARG A 44 -3.91 -14.20 -8.06
C ARG A 44 -4.74 -13.84 -9.27
N ASN A 45 -4.97 -12.56 -9.46
CA ASN A 45 -5.78 -12.08 -10.57
C ASN A 45 -4.96 -11.91 -11.85
N LYS A 46 -3.73 -12.36 -11.82
CA LYS A 46 -2.85 -12.38 -12.99
C LYS A 46 -2.64 -10.99 -13.57
N VAL A 47 -2.53 -10.00 -12.70
CA VAL A 47 -2.21 -8.65 -13.10
C VAL A 47 -0.82 -8.65 -13.72
N ASP A 48 -0.64 -7.85 -14.77
CA ASP A 48 0.65 -7.73 -15.43
C ASP A 48 1.76 -7.42 -14.43
N SER A 49 2.89 -8.12 -14.56
CA SER A 49 3.96 -7.99 -13.59
C SER A 49 4.54 -6.58 -13.53
N GLY A 50 4.52 -5.86 -14.66
CA GLY A 50 4.99 -4.48 -14.67
C GLY A 50 4.11 -3.59 -13.82
N ILE A 51 2.79 -3.76 -13.93
CA ILE A 51 1.85 -3.00 -13.13
C ILE A 51 2.00 -3.37 -11.66
N LEU A 52 2.08 -4.66 -11.37
CA LEU A 52 2.25 -5.16 -10.03
C LEU A 52 3.49 -4.56 -9.38
N TYR A 53 4.62 -4.59 -10.09
CA TYR A 53 5.87 -4.06 -9.58
C TYR A 53 5.76 -2.56 -9.32
N THR A 54 5.18 -1.82 -10.25
CA THR A 54 5.07 -0.36 -10.14
C THR A 54 4.23 0.04 -8.93
N ILE A 55 3.06 -0.58 -8.78
CA ILE A 55 2.16 -0.24 -7.69
C ILE A 55 2.76 -0.65 -6.34
N GLY A 56 3.30 -1.87 -6.29
CA GLY A 56 3.88 -2.36 -5.05
C GLY A 56 5.06 -1.52 -4.60
N HIS A 57 5.92 -1.17 -5.54
CA HIS A 57 7.09 -0.36 -5.22
C HIS A 57 6.68 1.03 -4.74
N TYR A 58 5.69 1.62 -5.40
CA TYR A 58 5.18 2.92 -5.01
C TYR A 58 4.64 2.91 -3.58
N LEU A 59 3.83 1.90 -3.25
CA LEU A 59 3.25 1.82 -1.92
C LEU A 59 4.31 1.59 -0.85
N ARG A 60 5.34 0.82 -1.16
CA ARG A 60 6.42 0.61 -0.22
C ARG A 60 7.22 1.89 0.01
N ASP A 61 7.38 2.69 -1.01
CA ASP A 61 8.03 3.99 -0.85
C ASP A 61 7.19 4.91 0.04
N VAL A 62 5.89 4.94 -0.19
CA VAL A 62 4.99 5.78 0.59
C VAL A 62 5.07 5.41 2.08
N ILE A 63 5.03 4.12 2.37
CA ILE A 63 5.07 3.70 3.77
C ILE A 63 6.45 3.95 4.39
N SER A 64 7.51 3.85 3.60
CA SER A 64 8.85 4.15 4.11
C SER A 64 8.97 5.61 4.52
N TYR A 65 8.42 6.51 3.73
CA TYR A 65 8.37 7.92 4.10
C TYR A 65 7.62 8.12 5.39
N LYS A 66 6.50 7.42 5.55
CA LYS A 66 5.69 7.57 6.75
C LYS A 66 6.43 7.08 7.98
N VAL A 67 7.12 5.95 7.86
CA VAL A 67 7.91 5.41 8.97
C VAL A 67 8.97 6.42 9.39
N LYS A 68 9.66 7.02 8.42
CA LYS A 68 10.67 8.02 8.73
C LYS A 68 10.07 9.23 9.43
N ALA A 69 8.91 9.66 8.97
CA ALA A 69 8.24 10.80 9.59
C ALA A 69 7.86 10.50 11.03
N ILE A 70 7.36 9.30 11.29
CA ILE A 70 7.00 8.90 12.64
C ILE A 70 8.23 8.82 13.52
N GLN A 71 9.31 8.21 13.02
CA GLN A 71 10.54 8.11 13.78
C GLN A 71 11.10 9.49 14.10
N GLY A 72 11.01 10.40 13.15
CA GLY A 72 11.50 11.76 13.35
C GLY A 72 10.78 12.49 14.48
N LYS A 73 9.51 12.16 14.69
CA LYS A 73 8.74 12.80 15.75
C LYS A 73 9.26 12.47 17.13
N TYR A 74 9.90 11.31 17.26
CA TYR A 74 10.31 10.83 18.57
C TYR A 74 11.81 10.97 18.81
N LEU A 75 12.47 11.60 17.87
CA LEU A 75 13.87 11.93 18.05
C LEU A 75 14.02 13.36 18.54
#